data_39eb1ffaa9c792da0f57ad6ecf1b6c0c
#
_entry.id   39eb1ffaa9c792da0f57ad6ecf1b6c0c
#
_cell.length_a   1.000
_cell.length_b   1.000
_cell.length_c   1.000
_cell.angle_alpha   90.00
_cell.angle_beta   90.00
_cell.angle_gamma   90.00
#
_symmetry.space_group_name_H-M   'P 1'
#
loop_
_entity.id
_entity.type
_entity.pdbx_description
1 polymer ?
#
loop_
_entity_poly.entity_id
_entity_poly.type
_entity_poly.pdbx_seq_one_letter_code
_entity_poly.pdbx_strand_id
1 'polypeptide(L)'
;MPDLHPSTPAAPAQIAPSKRTLLLSVGGAALIAVVITFAAILPAEYNQDPLGLGRVTGLSRLWAPEEVVVPADAASGPLARRESAAFRKDSFEVTLAPDGDQDRRNALEFKVNMKKGSVLVYSWRAEPLPVPEDLMFDFHGHTVADASKPKVSVADYERGNGGEANGSLISPIEGIHGWYFRNRSSQ
;
A
#
# COMPACT_ATOMS: atom_id res chain seq x y z
N MET A 1 45.31 71.99 -33.87
CA MET A 1 44.35 70.88 -34.02
C MET A 1 43.23 71.10 -33.02
N PRO A 2 41.99 71.38 -33.43
CA PRO A 2 40.88 71.49 -32.49
C PRO A 2 40.34 70.07 -32.20
N ASP A 3 40.22 69.78 -30.91
CA ASP A 3 39.65 68.52 -30.38
C ASP A 3 38.15 68.43 -30.66
N LEU A 4 37.76 67.51 -31.53
CA LEU A 4 36.37 67.12 -31.79
C LEU A 4 35.92 66.12 -30.70
N HIS A 5 35.28 66.64 -29.64
CA HIS A 5 34.57 65.78 -28.74
C HIS A 5 33.27 65.27 -29.41
N PRO A 6 33.05 63.95 -29.50
CA PRO A 6 31.79 63.42 -30.00
C PRO A 6 30.67 63.75 -28.99
N SER A 7 29.66 64.50 -29.43
CA SER A 7 28.44 64.74 -28.65
C SER A 7 27.67 63.46 -28.50
N THR A 8 27.55 62.99 -27.25
CA THR A 8 26.65 61.86 -26.88
C THR A 8 25.20 62.25 -27.20
N PRO A 9 24.44 61.45 -27.95
CA PRO A 9 23.05 61.74 -28.23
C PRO A 9 22.25 61.77 -26.91
N ALA A 10 21.49 62.84 -26.70
CA ALA A 10 20.63 63.00 -25.54
C ALA A 10 19.61 61.84 -25.51
N ALA A 11 19.48 61.16 -24.37
CA ALA A 11 18.47 60.14 -24.17
C ALA A 11 17.07 60.71 -24.42
N PRO A 12 16.17 59.98 -25.10
CA PRO A 12 14.82 60.47 -25.37
C PRO A 12 14.11 60.79 -24.04
N ALA A 13 13.56 62.02 -23.99
CA ALA A 13 12.82 62.48 -22.83
C ALA A 13 11.63 61.53 -22.54
N GLN A 14 11.68 60.86 -21.40
CA GLN A 14 10.55 60.01 -20.97
C GLN A 14 9.37 60.93 -20.60
N ILE A 15 8.31 60.88 -21.40
CA ILE A 15 7.07 61.58 -21.15
C ILE A 15 6.34 60.83 -20.02
N ALA A 16 6.26 61.45 -18.83
CA ALA A 16 5.52 60.87 -17.72
C ALA A 16 4.03 60.73 -18.07
N PRO A 17 3.39 59.59 -17.80
CA PRO A 17 1.99 59.39 -18.12
C PRO A 17 1.10 60.38 -17.34
N SER A 18 0.00 60.78 -17.95
CA SER A 18 -0.98 61.68 -17.30
C SER A 18 -1.62 60.98 -16.09
N LYS A 19 -2.05 61.70 -15.08
CA LYS A 19 -2.75 61.15 -13.91
C LYS A 19 -3.96 60.31 -14.30
N ARG A 20 -4.69 60.69 -15.35
CA ARG A 20 -5.83 59.94 -15.89
C ARG A 20 -5.38 58.61 -16.50
N THR A 21 -4.31 58.60 -17.27
CA THR A 21 -3.76 57.38 -17.86
C THR A 21 -3.29 56.42 -16.77
N LEU A 22 -2.61 56.97 -15.74
CA LEU A 22 -2.14 56.16 -14.60
C LEU A 22 -3.31 55.54 -13.84
N LEU A 23 -4.35 56.33 -13.51
CA LEU A 23 -5.55 55.82 -12.82
C LEU A 23 -6.28 54.75 -13.63
N LEU A 24 -6.41 54.94 -14.95
CA LEU A 24 -7.05 53.96 -15.82
C LEU A 24 -6.22 52.66 -15.92
N SER A 25 -4.89 52.76 -15.99
CA SER A 25 -4.00 51.61 -16.03
C SER A 25 -4.04 50.80 -14.72
N VAL A 26 -3.95 51.49 -13.58
CA VAL A 26 -4.04 50.85 -12.26
C VAL A 26 -5.42 50.23 -12.02
N GLY A 27 -6.50 50.93 -12.38
CA GLY A 27 -7.87 50.42 -12.28
C GLY A 27 -8.10 49.22 -13.18
N GLY A 28 -7.58 49.25 -14.42
CA GLY A 28 -7.62 48.12 -15.33
C GLY A 28 -6.82 46.89 -14.82
N ALA A 29 -5.63 47.13 -14.31
CA ALA A 29 -4.82 46.06 -13.72
C ALA A 29 -5.47 45.41 -12.49
N ALA A 30 -6.06 46.26 -11.62
CA ALA A 30 -6.81 45.77 -10.45
C ALA A 30 -8.02 44.92 -10.84
N LEU A 31 -8.78 45.32 -11.86
CA LEU A 31 -9.90 44.55 -12.38
C LEU A 31 -9.45 43.21 -12.92
N ILE A 32 -8.37 43.17 -13.71
CA ILE A 32 -7.80 41.94 -14.23
C ILE A 32 -7.34 41.01 -13.10
N ALA A 33 -6.67 41.58 -12.08
CA ALA A 33 -6.22 40.79 -10.92
C ALA A 33 -7.40 40.14 -10.18
N VAL A 34 -8.51 40.88 -9.98
CA VAL A 34 -9.73 40.33 -9.38
C VAL A 34 -10.29 39.21 -10.23
N VAL A 35 -10.40 39.38 -11.55
CA VAL A 35 -10.89 38.34 -12.44
C VAL A 35 -10.01 37.07 -12.38
N ILE A 36 -8.68 37.23 -12.43
CA ILE A 36 -7.75 36.09 -12.33
C ILE A 36 -7.89 35.37 -10.97
N THR A 37 -8.04 36.15 -9.89
CA THR A 37 -8.21 35.57 -8.56
C THR A 37 -9.45 34.68 -8.50
N PHE A 38 -10.59 35.18 -8.94
CA PHE A 38 -11.85 34.41 -8.87
C PHE A 38 -11.98 33.31 -9.92
N ALA A 39 -11.40 33.51 -11.10
CA ALA A 39 -11.53 32.55 -12.21
C ALA A 39 -10.45 31.46 -12.19
N ALA A 40 -9.29 31.71 -11.60
CA ALA A 40 -8.15 30.76 -11.64
C ALA A 40 -7.59 30.44 -10.26
N ILE A 41 -7.19 31.47 -9.46
CA ILE A 41 -6.47 31.21 -8.20
C ILE A 41 -7.37 30.47 -7.18
N LEU A 42 -8.57 30.99 -6.94
CA LEU A 42 -9.49 30.36 -5.97
C LEU A 42 -9.87 28.93 -6.35
N PRO A 43 -10.20 28.61 -7.62
CA PRO A 43 -10.45 27.23 -8.01
C PRO A 43 -9.23 26.31 -7.91
N ALA A 44 -8.04 26.80 -8.29
CA ALA A 44 -6.84 25.97 -8.34
C ALA A 44 -6.21 25.72 -6.97
N GLU A 45 -6.21 26.74 -6.09
CA GLU A 45 -5.47 26.68 -4.83
C GLU A 45 -6.36 26.43 -3.61
N TYR A 46 -7.64 26.77 -3.69
CA TYR A 46 -8.55 26.73 -2.53
C TYR A 46 -9.82 25.90 -2.76
N ASN A 47 -9.97 25.28 -3.94
CA ASN A 47 -11.17 24.56 -4.32
C ASN A 47 -12.46 25.40 -4.21
N GLN A 48 -12.35 26.70 -4.36
CA GLN A 48 -13.48 27.63 -4.33
C GLN A 48 -13.74 28.12 -5.75
N ASP A 49 -14.84 27.69 -6.34
CA ASP A 49 -15.19 28.01 -7.72
C ASP A 49 -16.55 28.76 -7.78
N PRO A 50 -16.59 30.03 -7.29
CA PRO A 50 -17.84 30.79 -7.22
C PRO A 50 -18.42 31.15 -8.59
N LEU A 51 -17.59 31.14 -9.65
CA LEU A 51 -17.99 31.45 -11.01
C LEU A 51 -18.22 30.19 -11.88
N GLY A 52 -17.91 28.99 -11.36
CA GLY A 52 -17.97 27.74 -12.11
C GLY A 52 -16.88 27.57 -13.17
N LEU A 53 -15.98 28.55 -13.32
CA LEU A 53 -14.95 28.55 -14.35
C LEU A 53 -13.84 27.53 -14.06
N GLY A 54 -13.54 27.27 -12.80
CA GLY A 54 -12.56 26.25 -12.41
C GLY A 54 -12.92 24.84 -12.86
N ARG A 55 -14.21 24.49 -12.80
CA ARG A 55 -14.71 23.22 -13.33
C ARG A 55 -14.67 23.14 -14.85
N VAL A 56 -15.07 24.21 -15.53
CA VAL A 56 -15.09 24.28 -17.00
C VAL A 56 -13.66 24.21 -17.56
N THR A 57 -12.72 24.92 -16.95
CA THR A 57 -11.30 24.96 -17.36
C THR A 57 -10.49 23.77 -16.85
N GLY A 58 -11.00 23.00 -15.88
CA GLY A 58 -10.28 21.93 -15.22
C GLY A 58 -9.35 22.38 -14.07
N LEU A 59 -9.30 23.68 -13.75
CA LEU A 59 -8.42 24.22 -12.69
C LEU A 59 -8.77 23.68 -11.30
N SER A 60 -10.04 23.38 -11.02
CA SER A 60 -10.44 22.76 -9.75
C SER A 60 -9.84 21.36 -9.53
N ARG A 61 -9.37 20.69 -10.57
CA ARG A 61 -8.68 19.39 -10.44
C ARG A 61 -7.27 19.52 -9.89
N LEU A 62 -6.66 20.69 -9.96
CA LEU A 62 -5.32 20.93 -9.39
C LEU A 62 -5.33 20.86 -7.86
N TRP A 63 -6.45 21.21 -7.25
CA TRP A 63 -6.65 21.09 -5.80
C TRP A 63 -6.89 19.63 -5.36
N ALA A 64 -7.75 18.92 -6.07
CA ALA A 64 -8.08 17.56 -5.72
C ALA A 64 -6.97 16.62 -6.23
N PRO A 65 -6.39 15.73 -5.38
CA PRO A 65 -5.54 14.68 -5.87
C PRO A 65 -6.31 13.86 -6.91
N GLU A 66 -5.62 13.43 -7.96
CA GLU A 66 -6.20 12.58 -8.98
C GLU A 66 -6.70 11.29 -8.32
N GLU A 67 -8.00 11.11 -8.24
CA GLU A 67 -8.61 9.91 -7.69
C GLU A 67 -8.48 8.80 -8.74
N VAL A 68 -7.51 7.90 -8.52
CA VAL A 68 -7.38 6.69 -9.33
C VAL A 68 -8.39 5.68 -8.81
N VAL A 69 -9.49 5.53 -9.51
CA VAL A 69 -10.46 4.46 -9.23
C VAL A 69 -9.84 3.15 -9.70
N VAL A 70 -9.43 2.31 -8.76
CA VAL A 70 -9.01 0.93 -9.05
C VAL A 70 -10.27 0.10 -9.28
N PRO A 71 -10.48 -0.48 -10.48
CA PRO A 71 -11.63 -1.34 -10.73
C PRO A 71 -11.62 -2.54 -9.79
N ALA A 72 -12.78 -2.90 -9.25
CA ALA A 72 -12.92 -4.03 -8.31
C ALA A 72 -12.55 -5.39 -8.93
N ASP A 73 -12.48 -5.48 -10.26
CA ASP A 73 -12.08 -6.65 -11.03
C ASP A 73 -10.58 -6.66 -11.40
N ALA A 74 -9.83 -5.62 -11.08
CA ALA A 74 -8.38 -5.55 -11.32
C ALA A 74 -7.57 -6.60 -10.53
N ALA A 75 -8.14 -7.14 -9.45
CA ALA A 75 -7.60 -8.27 -8.71
C ALA A 75 -8.31 -9.57 -9.13
N SER A 76 -7.64 -10.70 -9.04
CA SER A 76 -8.19 -12.03 -9.35
C SER A 76 -9.26 -12.50 -8.34
N GLY A 77 -10.10 -11.58 -7.87
CA GLY A 77 -11.19 -11.82 -6.92
C GLY A 77 -11.69 -10.54 -6.27
N PRO A 78 -12.77 -10.55 -5.50
CA PRO A 78 -13.30 -9.37 -4.85
C PRO A 78 -12.30 -8.79 -3.87
N LEU A 79 -12.03 -7.47 -3.96
CA LEU A 79 -11.12 -6.74 -3.07
C LEU A 79 -11.62 -6.72 -1.62
N ALA A 80 -12.94 -6.79 -1.44
CA ALA A 80 -13.56 -6.89 -0.12
C ALA A 80 -14.57 -8.05 -0.11
N ARG A 81 -14.52 -8.84 0.95
CA ARG A 81 -15.40 -9.98 1.14
C ARG A 81 -16.05 -9.91 2.51
N ARG A 82 -17.35 -10.11 2.55
CA ARG A 82 -18.09 -10.24 3.81
C ARG A 82 -18.18 -11.72 4.17
N GLU A 83 -17.74 -12.05 5.38
CA GLU A 83 -17.87 -13.39 5.92
C GLU A 83 -19.10 -13.49 6.83
N SER A 84 -19.77 -14.65 6.84
CA SER A 84 -20.94 -14.91 7.66
C SER A 84 -20.59 -15.18 9.13
N ALA A 85 -19.37 -15.60 9.40
CA ALA A 85 -18.86 -15.89 10.74
C ALA A 85 -17.87 -14.80 11.19
N ALA A 86 -17.84 -14.53 12.48
CA ALA A 86 -16.85 -13.64 13.07
C ALA A 86 -15.43 -14.23 12.92
N PHE A 87 -14.45 -13.34 12.80
CA PHE A 87 -13.04 -13.72 12.80
C PHE A 87 -12.70 -14.42 14.14
N ARG A 88 -12.06 -15.59 14.05
CA ARG A 88 -11.59 -16.35 15.21
C ARG A 88 -10.10 -16.11 15.39
N LYS A 89 -9.69 -15.84 16.63
CA LYS A 89 -8.29 -15.71 17.03
C LYS A 89 -7.98 -16.70 18.13
N ASP A 90 -6.97 -17.52 17.91
CA ASP A 90 -6.44 -18.48 18.88
C ASP A 90 -4.94 -18.28 19.05
N SER A 91 -4.39 -18.65 20.19
CA SER A 91 -2.97 -18.69 20.47
C SER A 91 -2.64 -20.01 21.15
N PHE A 92 -1.56 -20.64 20.68
CA PHE A 92 -1.12 -21.94 21.18
C PHE A 92 0.38 -21.85 21.49
N GLU A 93 0.75 -22.54 22.58
CA GLU A 93 2.14 -22.75 22.94
C GLU A 93 2.45 -24.24 22.89
N VAL A 94 3.54 -24.60 22.25
CA VAL A 94 3.91 -26.01 22.04
C VAL A 94 5.40 -26.15 22.31
N THR A 95 5.78 -27.17 23.07
CA THR A 95 7.17 -27.48 23.36
C THR A 95 7.68 -28.58 22.45
N LEU A 96 8.82 -28.35 21.81
CA LEU A 96 9.57 -29.35 21.05
C LEU A 96 10.81 -29.77 21.85
N ALA A 97 11.03 -31.07 21.97
CA ALA A 97 12.21 -31.61 22.61
C ALA A 97 13.46 -31.35 21.73
N PRO A 98 14.68 -31.48 22.29
CA PRO A 98 15.92 -31.47 21.51
C PRO A 98 15.98 -32.57 20.48
N ASP A 99 16.88 -32.41 19.48
CA ASP A 99 17.16 -33.49 18.53
C ASP A 99 17.78 -34.71 19.24
N GLY A 100 17.43 -35.88 18.75
CA GLY A 100 17.84 -37.13 19.39
C GLY A 100 16.93 -37.60 20.53
N ASP A 101 15.82 -36.91 20.82
CA ASP A 101 14.81 -37.39 21.75
C ASP A 101 14.24 -38.77 21.29
N GLN A 102 14.29 -39.76 22.18
CA GLN A 102 13.92 -41.14 21.86
C GLN A 102 12.44 -41.29 21.53
N ASP A 103 11.59 -40.42 22.13
CA ASP A 103 10.15 -40.41 21.90
C ASP A 103 9.75 -39.57 20.67
N ARG A 104 10.73 -39.07 19.92
CA ARG A 104 10.53 -38.22 18.73
C ARG A 104 9.69 -36.95 18.97
N ARG A 105 9.71 -36.41 20.19
CA ARG A 105 9.00 -35.18 20.57
C ARG A 105 9.68 -33.91 20.03
N ASN A 106 10.78 -34.05 19.30
CA ASN A 106 11.48 -32.98 18.59
C ASN A 106 10.73 -32.54 17.30
N ALA A 107 9.60 -33.14 16.99
CA ALA A 107 8.78 -32.77 15.82
C ALA A 107 7.30 -32.74 16.17
N LEU A 108 6.57 -31.85 15.49
CA LEU A 108 5.14 -31.65 15.70
C LEU A 108 4.47 -31.20 14.39
N GLU A 109 3.27 -31.67 14.17
CA GLU A 109 2.35 -31.06 13.21
C GLU A 109 1.29 -30.19 13.90
N PHE A 110 1.18 -28.95 13.47
CA PHE A 110 0.09 -28.06 13.84
C PHE A 110 -0.78 -27.76 12.62
N LYS A 111 -2.02 -28.22 12.65
CA LYS A 111 -2.95 -28.14 11.50
C LYS A 111 -4.26 -27.47 11.89
N VAL A 112 -4.81 -26.73 10.94
CA VAL A 112 -6.13 -26.08 11.01
C VAL A 112 -7.00 -26.62 9.90
N ASN A 113 -8.24 -27.00 10.22
CA ASN A 113 -9.21 -27.42 9.20
C ASN A 113 -9.78 -26.15 8.52
N MET A 114 -9.68 -26.08 7.20
CA MET A 114 -10.11 -24.92 6.42
C MET A 114 -10.96 -25.35 5.22
N LYS A 115 -11.98 -24.55 4.93
CA LYS A 115 -12.71 -24.66 3.66
C LYS A 115 -11.92 -23.97 2.56
N LYS A 116 -12.06 -24.44 1.32
CA LYS A 116 -11.48 -23.75 0.16
C LYS A 116 -11.86 -22.27 0.13
N GLY A 117 -10.88 -21.38 -0.06
CA GLY A 117 -11.05 -19.94 -0.08
C GLY A 117 -11.13 -19.27 1.30
N SER A 118 -11.05 -20.04 2.41
CA SER A 118 -10.90 -19.46 3.74
C SER A 118 -9.53 -18.82 3.91
N VAL A 119 -9.46 -17.77 4.75
CA VAL A 119 -8.24 -17.02 5.02
C VAL A 119 -7.72 -17.38 6.40
N LEU A 120 -6.44 -17.74 6.49
CA LEU A 120 -5.67 -17.87 7.72
C LEU A 120 -4.64 -16.73 7.76
N VAL A 121 -4.63 -15.97 8.84
CA VAL A 121 -3.54 -15.03 9.16
C VAL A 121 -2.78 -15.61 10.33
N TYR A 122 -1.47 -15.65 10.25
CA TYR A 122 -0.63 -16.32 11.24
C TYR A 122 0.60 -15.52 11.60
N SER A 123 1.07 -15.78 12.79
CA SER A 123 2.38 -15.38 13.30
C SER A 123 2.83 -16.45 14.28
N TRP A 124 4.04 -16.94 14.11
CA TRP A 124 4.65 -17.86 15.05
C TRP A 124 6.11 -17.53 15.27
N ARG A 125 6.63 -17.94 16.44
CA ARG A 125 8.04 -17.82 16.83
C ARG A 125 8.43 -18.96 17.76
N ALA A 126 9.68 -19.34 17.73
CA ALA A 126 10.27 -20.34 18.63
C ALA A 126 11.22 -19.67 19.61
N GLU A 127 11.02 -19.92 20.91
CA GLU A 127 11.83 -19.39 22.01
C GLU A 127 11.96 -20.45 23.12
N PRO A 128 13.13 -20.60 23.73
CA PRO A 128 14.42 -20.10 23.27
C PRO A 128 14.98 -20.91 22.11
N LEU A 129 15.56 -20.24 21.11
CA LEU A 129 16.21 -20.88 19.97
C LEU A 129 17.53 -20.16 19.66
N PRO A 130 18.66 -20.65 20.23
CA PRO A 130 19.96 -19.99 20.07
C PRO A 130 20.43 -19.86 18.62
N VAL A 131 20.08 -20.86 17.79
CA VAL A 131 20.36 -20.88 16.35
C VAL A 131 19.04 -21.02 15.62
N PRO A 132 18.49 -19.96 15.02
CA PRO A 132 17.19 -19.97 14.36
C PRO A 132 17.08 -21.04 13.26
N GLU A 133 18.17 -21.33 12.57
CA GLU A 133 18.25 -22.31 11.48
C GLU A 133 18.08 -23.76 11.94
N ASP A 134 18.17 -24.02 13.23
CA ASP A 134 17.96 -25.35 13.82
C ASP A 134 16.47 -25.74 13.87
N LEU A 135 15.54 -24.77 13.72
CA LEU A 135 14.13 -25.09 13.53
C LEU A 135 13.81 -25.23 12.05
N MET A 136 13.52 -26.44 11.62
CA MET A 136 12.97 -26.71 10.29
C MET A 136 11.45 -26.61 10.34
N PHE A 137 10.87 -25.98 9.33
CA PHE A 137 9.42 -25.96 9.13
C PHE A 137 9.03 -26.35 7.70
N ASP A 138 7.83 -26.93 7.59
CA ASP A 138 7.19 -27.30 6.33
C ASP A 138 5.72 -26.89 6.41
N PHE A 139 5.38 -25.79 5.72
CA PHE A 139 4.03 -25.27 5.64
C PHE A 139 3.32 -25.84 4.44
N HIS A 140 2.32 -26.68 4.68
CA HIS A 140 1.58 -27.37 3.63
C HIS A 140 0.12 -27.63 4.05
N GLY A 141 -0.69 -28.03 3.08
CA GLY A 141 -2.05 -28.47 3.32
C GLY A 141 -2.36 -29.72 2.52
N HIS A 142 -3.35 -30.49 2.98
CA HIS A 142 -3.84 -31.63 2.23
C HIS A 142 -5.32 -31.90 2.51
N THR A 143 -5.98 -32.54 1.56
CA THR A 143 -7.32 -33.07 1.76
C THR A 143 -7.29 -34.21 2.76
N VAL A 144 -8.41 -34.44 3.45
CA VAL A 144 -8.55 -35.63 4.29
C VAL A 144 -9.12 -36.75 3.45
N ALA A 145 -8.43 -37.92 3.44
CA ALA A 145 -8.95 -39.08 2.77
C ALA A 145 -10.15 -39.68 3.50
N ASP A 146 -11.16 -40.08 2.78
CA ASP A 146 -12.32 -40.85 3.28
C ASP A 146 -12.67 -41.98 2.30
N ALA A 147 -13.66 -42.79 2.64
CA ALA A 147 -14.07 -43.92 1.82
C ALA A 147 -14.53 -43.52 0.40
N SER A 148 -15.04 -42.28 0.23
CA SER A 148 -15.50 -41.74 -1.06
C SER A 148 -14.36 -41.09 -1.84
N LYS A 149 -13.31 -40.61 -1.14
CA LYS A 149 -12.13 -39.92 -1.70
C LYS A 149 -10.84 -40.50 -1.12
N PRO A 150 -10.41 -41.69 -1.62
CA PRO A 150 -9.25 -42.37 -1.06
C PRO A 150 -7.90 -41.70 -1.39
N LYS A 151 -7.88 -40.72 -2.33
CA LYS A 151 -6.67 -40.02 -2.72
C LYS A 151 -6.58 -38.69 -1.96
N VAL A 152 -5.39 -38.38 -1.48
CA VAL A 152 -5.03 -37.14 -0.84
C VAL A 152 -4.42 -36.21 -1.87
N SER A 153 -4.93 -34.97 -1.96
CA SER A 153 -4.30 -33.87 -2.69
C SER A 153 -3.47 -33.07 -1.72
N VAL A 154 -2.24 -32.77 -2.07
CA VAL A 154 -1.30 -31.97 -1.26
C VAL A 154 -1.07 -30.64 -1.94
N ALA A 155 -1.00 -29.58 -1.13
CA ALA A 155 -0.60 -28.23 -1.54
C ALA A 155 0.57 -27.79 -0.66
N ASP A 156 1.76 -27.68 -1.26
CA ASP A 156 2.95 -27.18 -0.60
C ASP A 156 2.97 -25.64 -0.71
N TYR A 157 3.28 -24.95 0.40
CA TYR A 157 3.30 -23.49 0.45
C TYR A 157 4.72 -22.98 0.65
N GLU A 158 5.39 -23.48 1.69
CA GLU A 158 6.73 -23.02 2.05
C GLU A 158 7.47 -24.07 2.86
N ARG A 159 8.78 -24.24 2.60
CA ARG A 159 9.70 -25.02 3.43
C ARG A 159 10.93 -24.20 3.73
N GLY A 160 11.41 -24.28 4.96
CA GLY A 160 12.58 -23.52 5.35
C GLY A 160 13.10 -23.89 6.72
N ASN A 161 14.07 -23.11 7.14
CA ASN A 161 14.60 -23.11 8.50
C ASN A 161 14.50 -21.68 9.03
N GLY A 162 14.20 -21.53 10.32
CA GLY A 162 14.10 -20.22 10.95
C GLY A 162 13.26 -20.26 12.21
N GLY A 163 13.43 -19.23 13.05
CA GLY A 163 12.77 -19.14 14.35
C GLY A 163 11.41 -18.43 14.35
N GLU A 164 10.99 -17.82 13.24
CA GLU A 164 9.73 -17.08 13.18
C GLU A 164 9.19 -16.96 11.76
N ALA A 165 7.89 -16.80 11.62
CA ALA A 165 7.25 -16.37 10.39
C ALA A 165 5.90 -15.69 10.64
N ASN A 166 5.55 -14.77 9.72
CA ASN A 166 4.28 -14.06 9.72
C ASN A 166 3.70 -14.10 8.31
N GLY A 167 2.40 -14.26 8.18
CA GLY A 167 1.80 -14.29 6.86
C GLY A 167 0.31 -14.53 6.83
N SER A 168 -0.16 -14.83 5.63
CA SER A 168 -1.54 -15.24 5.38
C SER A 168 -1.60 -16.33 4.32
N LEU A 169 -2.61 -17.18 4.43
CA LEU A 169 -2.93 -18.23 3.47
C LEU A 169 -4.39 -18.07 3.04
N ILE A 170 -4.64 -18.08 1.75
CA ILE A 170 -5.96 -18.37 1.19
C ILE A 170 -5.96 -19.84 0.81
N SER A 171 -6.77 -20.64 1.51
CA SER A 171 -6.78 -22.10 1.30
C SER A 171 -7.18 -22.46 -0.14
N PRO A 172 -6.30 -23.13 -0.93
CA PRO A 172 -6.63 -23.53 -2.30
C PRO A 172 -7.55 -24.75 -2.37
N ILE A 173 -7.60 -25.54 -1.31
CA ILE A 173 -8.39 -26.79 -1.21
C ILE A 173 -9.09 -26.87 0.15
N GLU A 174 -10.20 -27.57 0.24
CA GLU A 174 -10.79 -27.93 1.53
C GLU A 174 -9.96 -29.06 2.17
N GLY A 175 -9.57 -28.87 3.43
CA GLY A 175 -8.72 -29.85 4.14
C GLY A 175 -8.02 -29.25 5.35
N ILE A 176 -6.94 -29.90 5.75
CA ILE A 176 -6.12 -29.46 6.87
C ILE A 176 -4.86 -28.78 6.36
N HIS A 177 -4.53 -27.59 6.95
CA HIS A 177 -3.44 -26.72 6.53
C HIS A 177 -2.64 -26.29 7.75
N GLY A 178 -1.33 -26.20 7.63
CA GLY A 178 -0.48 -25.78 8.74
C GLY A 178 0.93 -26.28 8.59
N TRP A 179 1.61 -26.38 9.69
CA TRP A 179 3.04 -26.60 9.74
C TRP A 179 3.36 -27.96 10.30
N TYR A 180 4.43 -28.56 9.74
CA TYR A 180 5.27 -29.51 10.42
C TYR A 180 6.51 -28.78 10.89
N PHE A 181 6.80 -28.85 12.19
CA PHE A 181 8.00 -28.28 12.80
C PHE A 181 8.92 -29.39 13.25
N ARG A 182 10.22 -29.18 13.11
CA ARG A 182 11.24 -30.09 13.65
C ARG A 182 12.39 -29.30 14.25
N ASN A 183 12.61 -29.50 15.56
CA ASN A 183 13.78 -29.01 16.27
C ASN A 183 14.98 -29.90 15.95
N ARG A 184 16.05 -29.32 15.42
CA ARG A 184 17.33 -29.97 15.13
C ARG A 184 18.42 -29.51 16.12
N SER A 185 18.07 -28.64 17.05
CA SER A 185 18.96 -28.18 18.11
C SER A 185 19.20 -29.30 19.11
N SER A 186 20.36 -29.30 19.73
CA SER A 186 20.69 -30.17 20.86
C SER A 186 20.14 -29.66 22.20
N GLN A 187 19.40 -28.56 22.16
CA GLN A 187 18.78 -27.91 23.33
C GLN A 187 17.25 -27.88 23.19
#